data_382358735351e88c4154f540f5549ddd
#
_entry.id   382358735351e88c4154f540f5549ddd
#
_cell.length_a   1.000
_cell.length_b   1.000
_cell.length_c   1.000
_cell.angle_alpha   90.00
_cell.angle_beta   90.00
_cell.angle_gamma   90.00
#
_symmetry.space_group_name_H-M   'P 1'
#
loop_
_entity.id
_entity.type
_entity.pdbx_description
1 polymer ?
#
loop_
_entity_poly.entity_id
_entity_poly.type
_entity_poly.pdbx_seq_one_letter_code
_entity_poly.pdbx_strand_id
1 'polypeptide(L)'
;ELMKEVKTRWETLARNLPGNLKPQRYVESQDSASPRPPVSPSQHPTVFASPSIAVLPFVNISNDTDNEYFCDGLAEELLNALSKVESLYVAARTSAFSFKGKETDIRDIGAKLSVSTVLEGSVRKSGNHVRISAQLVNVADGYQLWSEQYDRELEDIFDIQDEISLAIVNALRVKLLGDEKKAVVKRHT
;
A
#
# COMPACT_ATOMS: atom_id res chain seq x y z
N GLU A 1 -21.14 4.14 -16.46
CA GLU A 1 -20.96 5.59 -16.18
C GLU A 1 -20.03 5.81 -14.99
N LEU A 2 -20.24 5.15 -13.85
CA LEU A 2 -19.41 5.24 -12.64
C LEU A 2 -17.94 4.86 -12.88
N MET A 3 -17.67 3.83 -13.67
CA MET A 3 -16.31 3.38 -14.00
C MET A 3 -15.50 4.43 -14.79
N LYS A 4 -16.16 5.27 -15.57
CA LYS A 4 -15.51 6.38 -16.29
C LYS A 4 -15.12 7.51 -15.35
N GLU A 5 -15.96 7.80 -14.39
CA GLU A 5 -15.75 8.88 -13.42
C GLU A 5 -14.62 8.55 -12.45
N VAL A 6 -14.55 7.31 -11.97
CA VAL A 6 -13.44 6.78 -11.17
C VAL A 6 -12.12 6.85 -11.94
N LYS A 7 -12.11 6.42 -13.21
CA LYS A 7 -10.93 6.48 -14.06
C LYS A 7 -10.44 7.91 -14.29
N THR A 8 -11.36 8.84 -14.54
CA THR A 8 -11.03 10.26 -14.76
C THR A 8 -10.48 10.90 -13.48
N ARG A 9 -11.04 10.55 -12.33
CA ARG A 9 -10.60 11.04 -11.03
C ARG A 9 -9.20 10.53 -10.66
N TRP A 10 -8.91 9.28 -10.98
CA TRP A 10 -7.58 8.67 -10.82
C TRP A 10 -6.54 9.27 -11.77
N GLU A 11 -6.89 9.50 -13.01
CA GLU A 11 -6.01 10.16 -13.99
C GLU A 11 -5.67 11.60 -13.60
N THR A 12 -6.60 12.31 -12.96
CA THR A 12 -6.38 13.68 -12.47
C THR A 12 -5.46 13.70 -11.25
N LEU A 13 -5.59 12.72 -10.35
CA LEU A 13 -4.70 12.56 -9.19
C LEU A 13 -3.29 12.14 -9.61
N ALA A 14 -3.17 11.24 -10.59
CA ALA A 14 -1.88 10.81 -11.12
C ALA A 14 -1.12 11.94 -11.85
N ARG A 15 -1.82 12.86 -12.50
CA ARG A 15 -1.22 14.02 -13.17
C ARG A 15 -0.65 15.08 -12.22
N ASN A 16 -1.16 15.15 -11.00
CA ASN A 16 -0.72 16.13 -10.00
C ASN A 16 0.43 15.64 -9.11
N LEU A 17 1.01 14.48 -9.40
CA LEU A 17 2.22 14.03 -8.77
C LEU A 17 3.43 14.85 -9.29
N PRO A 18 4.33 15.31 -8.42
CA PRO A 18 5.50 16.07 -8.86
C PRO A 18 6.32 15.25 -9.85
N GLY A 19 6.68 15.88 -10.97
CA GLY A 19 7.16 15.28 -12.22
C GLY A 19 8.51 14.55 -12.22
N ASN A 20 8.97 14.01 -11.08
CA ASN A 20 10.28 13.36 -10.97
C ASN A 20 10.21 11.82 -10.91
N LEU A 21 9.05 11.22 -11.20
CA LEU A 21 8.84 9.78 -11.13
C LEU A 21 8.52 9.18 -12.52
N LYS A 22 9.34 9.49 -13.52
CA LYS A 22 9.27 8.76 -14.79
C LYS A 22 10.15 7.51 -14.72
N PRO A 23 9.64 6.33 -15.09
CA PRO A 23 10.44 5.12 -15.11
C PRO A 23 11.53 5.22 -16.18
N GLN A 24 12.78 5.05 -15.78
CA GLN A 24 13.86 4.83 -16.73
C GLN A 24 13.71 3.44 -17.36
N ARG A 25 13.72 3.38 -18.68
CA ARG A 25 13.73 2.13 -19.44
C ARG A 25 14.97 1.34 -19.11
N TYR A 26 14.78 0.10 -18.71
CA TYR A 26 15.83 -0.90 -18.61
C TYR A 26 16.40 -1.15 -20.01
N VAL A 27 17.64 -0.80 -20.22
CA VAL A 27 18.38 -1.17 -21.43
C VAL A 27 19.18 -2.42 -21.07
N GLU A 28 18.77 -3.53 -21.63
CA GLU A 28 19.48 -4.79 -21.59
C GLU A 28 20.73 -4.67 -22.46
N SER A 29 21.92 -4.66 -21.85
CA SER A 29 23.20 -4.74 -22.56
C SER A 29 23.87 -6.04 -22.20
N GLN A 30 24.04 -6.88 -23.25
CA GLN A 30 24.76 -8.13 -23.21
C GLN A 30 26.26 -7.90 -23.07
N ASP A 31 26.84 -8.72 -22.20
CA ASP A 31 28.14 -9.38 -22.27
C ASP A 31 29.41 -8.55 -22.45
N SER A 32 30.23 -8.58 -21.40
CA SER A 32 31.69 -8.81 -21.51
C SER A 32 32.30 -8.94 -20.13
N ALA A 33 32.90 -10.07 -19.84
CA ALA A 33 33.65 -10.37 -18.63
C ALA A 33 34.93 -9.54 -18.56
N SER A 34 35.08 -8.75 -17.45
CA SER A 34 36.35 -8.22 -17.00
C SER A 34 36.40 -8.17 -15.46
N PRO A 35 37.58 -8.42 -14.85
CA PRO A 35 37.69 -8.63 -13.43
C PRO A 35 37.39 -7.36 -12.61
N ARG A 36 36.58 -7.51 -11.57
CA ARG A 36 36.15 -6.44 -10.68
C ARG A 36 37.31 -5.90 -9.83
N PRO A 37 37.51 -4.59 -9.75
CA PRO A 37 38.33 -4.00 -8.69
C PRO A 37 37.61 -4.07 -7.33
N PRO A 38 38.35 -4.02 -6.21
CA PRO A 38 37.77 -4.11 -4.88
C PRO A 38 36.83 -2.93 -4.62
N VAL A 39 35.58 -3.24 -4.30
CA VAL A 39 34.56 -2.26 -3.96
C VAL A 39 34.85 -1.64 -2.59
N SER A 40 35.23 -0.39 -2.58
CA SER A 40 35.10 0.48 -1.40
C SER A 40 33.63 0.53 -0.97
N PRO A 41 33.32 0.69 0.33
CA PRO A 41 31.93 0.82 0.77
C PRO A 41 31.33 2.08 0.16
N SER A 42 30.66 1.91 -0.97
CA SER A 42 29.97 2.98 -1.68
C SER A 42 28.86 3.48 -0.77
N GLN A 43 28.93 4.75 -0.44
CA GLN A 43 27.79 5.51 0.04
C GLN A 43 26.64 5.29 -0.94
N HIS A 44 25.70 4.46 -0.53
CA HIS A 44 24.45 4.32 -1.29
C HIS A 44 23.81 5.72 -1.36
N PRO A 45 23.57 6.27 -2.56
CA PRO A 45 22.68 7.41 -2.63
C PRO A 45 21.39 6.97 -1.95
N THR A 46 20.87 7.76 -1.04
CA THR A 46 19.54 7.62 -0.49
C THR A 46 18.59 7.70 -1.68
N VAL A 47 18.39 6.56 -2.32
CA VAL A 47 17.26 6.38 -3.23
C VAL A 47 16.07 6.56 -2.32
N PHE A 48 15.33 7.65 -2.51
CA PHE A 48 14.04 7.82 -1.86
C PHE A 48 13.24 6.59 -2.24
N ALA A 49 13.13 5.65 -1.29
CA ALA A 49 12.47 4.39 -1.54
C ALA A 49 11.03 4.71 -1.92
N SER A 50 10.65 4.34 -3.13
CA SER A 50 9.27 4.48 -3.58
C SER A 50 8.35 3.83 -2.56
N PRO A 51 7.19 4.44 -2.25
CA PRO A 51 6.29 3.88 -1.26
C PRO A 51 5.86 2.47 -1.67
N SER A 52 5.83 1.57 -0.72
CA SER A 52 5.43 0.19 -0.94
C SER A 52 4.44 -0.26 0.13
N ILE A 53 3.47 -1.07 -0.26
CA ILE A 53 2.38 -1.52 0.58
C ILE A 53 2.09 -3.00 0.37
N ALA A 54 1.76 -3.68 1.45
CA ALA A 54 1.09 -4.97 1.41
C ALA A 54 -0.33 -4.82 1.94
N VAL A 55 -1.29 -5.39 1.25
CA VAL A 55 -2.69 -5.47 1.69
C VAL A 55 -2.92 -6.86 2.26
N LEU A 56 -3.12 -6.94 3.57
CA LEU A 56 -3.42 -8.19 4.24
C LEU A 56 -4.90 -8.56 4.09
N PRO A 57 -5.25 -9.85 4.17
CA PRO A 57 -6.64 -10.27 4.27
C PRO A 57 -7.31 -9.58 5.47
N PHE A 58 -8.51 -9.05 5.26
CA PHE A 58 -9.29 -8.47 6.34
C PHE A 58 -9.84 -9.57 7.26
N VAL A 59 -9.82 -9.31 8.55
CA VAL A 59 -10.31 -10.27 9.55
C VAL A 59 -11.83 -10.21 9.62
N ASN A 60 -12.48 -11.36 9.48
CA ASN A 60 -13.91 -11.47 9.69
C ASN A 60 -14.21 -11.53 11.20
N ILE A 61 -14.88 -10.49 11.72
CA ILE A 61 -15.35 -10.44 13.12
C ILE A 61 -16.86 -10.74 13.22
N SER A 62 -17.47 -11.16 12.14
CA SER A 62 -18.87 -11.62 12.16
C SER A 62 -18.97 -13.05 12.67
N ASN A 63 -20.13 -13.42 13.18
CA ASN A 63 -20.40 -14.79 13.58
C ASN A 63 -20.65 -15.76 12.41
N ASP A 64 -20.68 -15.22 11.19
CA ASP A 64 -20.98 -15.92 9.96
C ASP A 64 -19.70 -16.16 9.15
N THR A 65 -19.34 -17.41 8.94
CA THR A 65 -18.17 -17.83 8.17
C THR A 65 -18.27 -17.49 6.68
N ASP A 66 -19.48 -17.33 6.14
CA ASP A 66 -19.68 -16.97 4.75
C ASP A 66 -19.16 -15.56 4.42
N ASN A 67 -18.97 -14.72 5.43
CA ASN A 67 -18.38 -13.41 5.28
C ASN A 67 -16.85 -13.44 5.09
N GLU A 68 -16.19 -14.57 5.21
CA GLU A 68 -14.75 -14.73 4.89
C GLU A 68 -14.46 -14.37 3.43
N TYR A 69 -15.28 -14.85 2.51
CA TYR A 69 -15.14 -14.53 1.09
C TYR A 69 -15.32 -13.04 0.81
N PHE A 70 -16.21 -12.39 1.55
CA PHE A 70 -16.38 -10.95 1.45
C PHE A 70 -15.13 -10.18 1.94
N CYS A 71 -14.54 -10.61 3.04
CA CYS A 71 -13.31 -10.01 3.59
C CYS A 71 -12.13 -10.16 2.62
N ASP A 72 -11.98 -11.34 2.04
CA ASP A 72 -10.93 -11.62 1.04
C ASP A 72 -11.16 -10.80 -0.24
N GLY A 73 -12.41 -10.72 -0.71
CA GLY A 73 -12.78 -9.93 -1.88
C GLY A 73 -12.52 -8.44 -1.69
N LEU A 74 -12.84 -7.89 -0.52
CA LEU A 74 -12.56 -6.50 -0.18
C LEU A 74 -11.04 -6.20 -0.22
N ALA A 75 -10.23 -7.06 0.37
CA ALA A 75 -8.77 -6.91 0.35
C ALA A 75 -8.21 -7.01 -1.08
N GLU A 76 -8.75 -7.90 -1.90
CA GLU A 76 -8.35 -8.06 -3.30
C GLU A 76 -8.70 -6.82 -4.15
N GLU A 77 -9.89 -6.25 -3.98
CA GLU A 77 -10.30 -5.04 -4.69
C GLU A 77 -9.45 -3.82 -4.29
N LEU A 78 -9.14 -3.68 -3.00
CA LEU A 78 -8.23 -2.64 -2.52
C LEU A 78 -6.82 -2.81 -3.11
N LEU A 79 -6.30 -4.04 -3.13
CA LEU A 79 -5.02 -4.36 -3.75
C LEU A 79 -5.02 -4.00 -5.23
N ASN A 80 -6.08 -4.35 -5.97
CA ASN A 80 -6.22 -4.03 -7.39
C ASN A 80 -6.29 -2.51 -7.62
N ALA A 81 -7.02 -1.77 -6.79
CA ALA A 81 -7.12 -0.33 -6.87
C ALA A 81 -5.76 0.35 -6.61
N LEU A 82 -5.06 -0.07 -5.58
CA LEU A 82 -3.73 0.47 -5.22
C LEU A 82 -2.66 0.12 -6.26
N SER A 83 -2.74 -1.05 -6.90
CA SER A 83 -1.82 -1.45 -7.97
C SER A 83 -1.88 -0.57 -9.22
N LYS A 84 -2.94 0.21 -9.39
CA LYS A 84 -3.08 1.17 -10.49
C LYS A 84 -2.36 2.50 -10.22
N VAL A 85 -1.86 2.72 -9.02
CA VAL A 85 -1.11 3.92 -8.65
C VAL A 85 0.34 3.77 -9.12
N GLU A 86 0.76 4.56 -10.10
CA GLU A 86 2.06 4.42 -10.79
C GLU A 86 3.28 4.46 -9.87
N SER A 87 3.23 5.23 -8.80
CA SER A 87 4.34 5.41 -7.87
C SER A 87 4.30 4.51 -6.65
N LEU A 88 3.33 3.60 -6.56
CA LEU A 88 3.13 2.72 -5.42
C LEU A 88 3.45 1.27 -5.78
N TYR A 89 4.40 0.67 -5.07
CA TYR A 89 4.69 -0.76 -5.20
C TYR A 89 3.76 -1.55 -4.28
N VAL A 90 2.99 -2.46 -4.84
CA VAL A 90 2.04 -3.30 -4.11
C VAL A 90 2.52 -4.73 -4.10
N ALA A 91 2.65 -5.32 -2.90
CA ALA A 91 3.03 -6.72 -2.76
C ALA A 91 1.99 -7.65 -3.39
N ALA A 92 2.45 -8.76 -3.98
CA ALA A 92 1.56 -9.72 -4.62
C ALA A 92 0.55 -10.31 -3.62
N ARG A 93 -0.69 -10.49 -4.09
CA ARG A 93 -1.79 -11.09 -3.31
C ARG A 93 -1.36 -12.39 -2.65
N THR A 94 -0.80 -13.30 -3.40
CA THR A 94 -0.39 -14.63 -2.91
C THR A 94 0.58 -14.53 -1.72
N SER A 95 1.53 -13.60 -1.78
CA SER A 95 2.49 -13.36 -0.71
C SER A 95 1.84 -12.75 0.53
N ALA A 96 1.00 -11.75 0.37
CA ALA A 96 0.29 -11.11 1.48
C ALA A 96 -0.71 -12.07 2.15
N PHE A 97 -1.47 -12.82 1.37
CA PHE A 97 -2.46 -13.76 1.86
C PHE A 97 -1.85 -15.01 2.55
N SER A 98 -0.57 -15.28 2.37
CA SER A 98 0.13 -16.34 3.10
C SER A 98 0.18 -16.10 4.62
N PHE A 99 -0.10 -14.88 5.06
CA PHE A 99 -0.19 -14.51 6.48
C PHE A 99 -1.60 -14.61 7.07
N LYS A 100 -2.60 -15.00 6.28
CA LYS A 100 -3.98 -15.17 6.75
C LYS A 100 -4.03 -16.13 7.94
N GLY A 101 -4.68 -15.68 9.03
CA GLY A 101 -4.83 -16.46 10.25
C GLY A 101 -3.55 -16.69 11.06
N LYS A 102 -2.46 -16.00 10.74
CA LYS A 102 -1.20 -16.07 11.48
C LYS A 102 -1.03 -14.83 12.35
N GLU A 103 -0.73 -15.04 13.62
CA GLU A 103 -0.29 -13.98 14.53
C GLU A 103 1.18 -13.67 14.25
N THR A 104 1.43 -12.72 13.37
CA THR A 104 2.78 -12.31 12.98
C THR A 104 2.93 -10.81 13.18
N ASP A 105 4.05 -10.38 13.75
CA ASP A 105 4.35 -8.94 13.91
C ASP A 105 4.41 -8.25 12.55
N ILE A 106 3.82 -7.05 12.48
CA ILE A 106 3.78 -6.25 11.25
C ILE A 106 5.18 -5.98 10.68
N ARG A 107 6.17 -5.83 11.54
CA ARG A 107 7.57 -5.62 11.13
C ARG A 107 8.14 -6.85 10.43
N ASP A 108 7.80 -8.03 10.92
CA ASP A 108 8.21 -9.30 10.30
C ASP A 108 7.51 -9.52 8.95
N ILE A 109 6.22 -9.19 8.87
CA ILE A 109 5.45 -9.21 7.62
C ILE A 109 6.09 -8.27 6.60
N GLY A 110 6.35 -7.03 6.99
CA GLY A 110 6.94 -6.03 6.13
C GLY A 110 8.34 -6.43 5.65
N ALA A 111 9.16 -7.01 6.51
CA ALA A 111 10.48 -7.52 6.14
C ALA A 111 10.39 -8.66 5.12
N LYS A 112 9.50 -9.62 5.33
CA LYS A 112 9.28 -10.77 4.41
C LYS A 112 8.72 -10.34 3.07
N LEU A 113 7.86 -9.33 3.04
CA LEU A 113 7.25 -8.82 1.82
C LEU A 113 8.05 -7.68 1.18
N SER A 114 9.10 -7.20 1.84
CA SER A 114 9.93 -6.07 1.40
C SER A 114 9.10 -4.82 1.14
N VAL A 115 8.17 -4.50 2.04
CA VAL A 115 7.31 -3.32 1.95
C VAL A 115 7.55 -2.38 3.14
N SER A 116 7.30 -1.09 2.92
CA SER A 116 7.44 -0.05 3.95
C SER A 116 6.18 0.18 4.76
N THR A 117 5.03 -0.23 4.24
CA THR A 117 3.72 -0.09 4.89
C THR A 117 2.88 -1.34 4.71
N VAL A 118 1.98 -1.56 5.66
CA VAL A 118 1.01 -2.67 5.63
C VAL A 118 -0.39 -2.11 5.88
N LEU A 119 -1.34 -2.46 5.04
CA LEU A 119 -2.76 -2.26 5.24
C LEU A 119 -3.34 -3.51 5.87
N GLU A 120 -3.97 -3.34 7.01
CA GLU A 120 -4.73 -4.40 7.67
C GLU A 120 -6.09 -3.87 8.12
N GLY A 121 -7.00 -4.76 8.43
CA GLY A 121 -8.32 -4.35 8.89
C GLY A 121 -9.22 -5.51 9.25
N SER A 122 -10.43 -5.16 9.60
CA SER A 122 -11.47 -6.11 9.98
C SER A 122 -12.81 -5.71 9.40
N VAL A 123 -13.66 -6.70 9.22
CA VAL A 123 -15.03 -6.53 8.71
C VAL A 123 -16.00 -7.18 9.68
N ARG A 124 -17.03 -6.44 10.05
CA ARG A 124 -18.21 -6.96 10.72
C ARG A 124 -19.44 -6.73 9.84
N LYS A 125 -20.09 -7.79 9.43
CA LYS A 125 -21.34 -7.73 8.68
C LYS A 125 -22.50 -8.20 9.55
N SER A 126 -23.61 -7.47 9.49
CA SER A 126 -24.85 -7.80 10.17
C SER A 126 -26.03 -7.42 9.27
N GLY A 127 -26.68 -8.42 8.67
CA GLY A 127 -27.72 -8.17 7.68
C GLY A 127 -27.17 -7.38 6.48
N ASN A 128 -27.75 -6.23 6.19
CA ASN A 128 -27.33 -5.34 5.11
C ASN A 128 -26.28 -4.29 5.57
N HIS A 129 -25.95 -4.23 6.87
CA HIS A 129 -24.94 -3.30 7.39
C HIS A 129 -23.57 -3.95 7.41
N VAL A 130 -22.57 -3.17 6.99
CA VAL A 130 -21.17 -3.56 7.05
C VAL A 130 -20.37 -2.48 7.77
N ARG A 131 -19.55 -2.91 8.72
CA ARG A 131 -18.58 -2.07 9.40
C ARG A 131 -17.19 -2.56 9.02
N ILE A 132 -16.41 -1.67 8.44
CA ILE A 132 -15.04 -1.92 8.02
C ILE A 132 -14.12 -1.03 8.84
N SER A 133 -13.17 -1.63 9.54
CA SER A 133 -12.08 -0.91 10.19
C SER A 133 -10.82 -1.17 9.37
N ALA A 134 -10.15 -0.11 8.95
CA ALA A 134 -8.93 -0.20 8.17
C ALA A 134 -7.84 0.65 8.79
N GLN A 135 -6.61 0.15 8.78
CA GLN A 135 -5.46 0.88 9.29
C GLN A 135 -4.23 0.64 8.42
N LEU A 136 -3.48 1.71 8.22
CA LEU A 136 -2.19 1.69 7.54
C LEU A 136 -1.08 1.80 8.58
N VAL A 137 -0.19 0.84 8.61
CA VAL A 137 0.88 0.73 9.60
C VAL A 137 2.24 0.92 8.93
N ASN A 138 3.11 1.70 9.56
CA ASN A 138 4.50 1.83 9.16
C ASN A 138 5.29 0.62 9.66
N VAL A 139 5.96 -0.09 8.77
CA VAL A 139 6.74 -1.29 9.11
C VAL A 139 7.96 -0.96 9.97
N ALA A 140 8.61 0.18 9.73
CA ALA A 140 9.86 0.53 10.41
C ALA A 140 9.73 0.65 11.93
N ASP A 141 8.62 1.18 12.40
CA ASP A 141 8.35 1.45 13.82
C ASP A 141 7.09 0.77 14.38
N GLY A 142 6.25 0.19 13.50
CA GLY A 142 5.01 -0.46 13.87
C GLY A 142 3.87 0.50 14.26
N TYR A 143 4.03 1.82 14.02
CA TYR A 143 2.99 2.80 14.34
C TYR A 143 2.01 2.99 13.21
N GLN A 144 0.76 3.29 13.57
CA GLN A 144 -0.28 3.62 12.62
C GLN A 144 -0.01 4.96 11.95
N LEU A 145 -0.04 4.97 10.62
CA LEU A 145 0.01 6.20 9.82
C LEU A 145 -1.38 6.78 9.57
N TRP A 146 -2.37 5.88 9.52
CA TRP A 146 -3.76 6.21 9.28
C TRP A 146 -4.64 5.08 9.81
N SER A 147 -5.79 5.44 10.34
CA SER A 147 -6.83 4.49 10.77
C SER A 147 -8.19 5.13 10.64
N GLU A 148 -9.13 4.41 10.06
CA GLU A 148 -10.51 4.88 9.91
C GLU A 148 -11.51 3.73 9.97
N GLN A 149 -12.73 4.05 10.35
CA GLN A 149 -13.83 3.11 10.43
C GLN A 149 -14.98 3.58 9.55
N TYR A 150 -15.46 2.69 8.71
CA TYR A 150 -16.58 2.91 7.80
C TYR A 150 -17.78 2.09 8.28
N ASP A 151 -18.91 2.76 8.42
CA ASP A 151 -20.19 2.13 8.79
C ASP A 151 -21.21 2.48 7.70
N ARG A 152 -21.54 1.53 6.87
CA ARG A 152 -22.30 1.74 5.63
C ARG A 152 -23.25 0.55 5.37
N GLU A 153 -24.12 0.74 4.40
CA GLU A 153 -24.89 -0.35 3.84
C GLU A 153 -24.05 -1.14 2.80
N LEU A 154 -24.37 -2.41 2.62
CA LEU A 154 -23.63 -3.30 1.72
C LEU A 154 -23.66 -2.82 0.25
N GLU A 155 -24.69 -2.07 -0.12
CA GLU A 155 -24.83 -1.48 -1.45
C GLU A 155 -23.75 -0.44 -1.75
N ASP A 156 -23.23 0.21 -0.73
CA ASP A 156 -22.20 1.27 -0.84
C ASP A 156 -20.76 0.73 -0.80
N ILE A 157 -20.56 -0.58 -0.90
CA ILE A 157 -19.25 -1.21 -0.70
C ILE A 157 -18.19 -0.72 -1.69
N PHE A 158 -18.56 -0.42 -2.93
CA PHE A 158 -17.64 0.09 -3.93
C PHE A 158 -17.20 1.53 -3.62
N ASP A 159 -18.08 2.35 -3.09
CA ASP A 159 -17.76 3.71 -2.66
C ASP A 159 -16.79 3.67 -1.47
N ILE A 160 -16.98 2.73 -0.54
CA ILE A 160 -16.08 2.51 0.60
C ILE A 160 -14.68 2.09 0.11
N GLN A 161 -14.59 1.22 -0.86
CA GLN A 161 -13.31 0.79 -1.44
C GLN A 161 -12.54 1.97 -2.04
N ASP A 162 -13.24 2.84 -2.76
CA ASP A 162 -12.65 4.05 -3.34
C ASP A 162 -12.21 5.04 -2.25
N GLU A 163 -13.02 5.27 -1.21
CA GLU A 163 -12.69 6.13 -0.07
C GLU A 163 -11.44 5.62 0.66
N ILE A 164 -11.36 4.33 0.95
CA ILE A 164 -10.18 3.71 1.60
C ILE A 164 -8.93 3.88 0.72
N SER A 165 -9.04 3.57 -0.56
CA SER A 165 -7.90 3.66 -1.48
C SER A 165 -7.36 5.08 -1.58
N LEU A 166 -8.24 6.09 -1.66
CA LEU A 166 -7.86 7.50 -1.67
C LEU A 166 -7.21 7.94 -0.36
N ALA A 167 -7.76 7.52 0.78
CA ALA A 167 -7.21 7.83 2.09
C ALA A 167 -5.79 7.26 2.27
N ILE A 168 -5.56 6.04 1.80
CA ILE A 168 -4.23 5.40 1.82
C ILE A 168 -3.23 6.18 0.98
N VAL A 169 -3.59 6.56 -0.24
CA VAL A 169 -2.70 7.34 -1.12
C VAL A 169 -2.36 8.68 -0.50
N ASN A 170 -3.31 9.34 0.14
CA ASN A 170 -3.08 10.60 0.84
C ASN A 170 -2.16 10.43 2.05
N ALA A 171 -2.37 9.40 2.85
CA ALA A 171 -1.53 9.09 4.02
C ALA A 171 -0.08 8.80 3.61
N LEU A 172 0.13 8.04 2.54
CA LEU A 172 1.45 7.75 1.99
C LEU A 172 2.14 9.00 1.45
N ARG A 173 1.39 9.90 0.77
CA ARG A 173 1.91 11.18 0.28
C ARG A 173 2.40 12.06 1.43
N VAL A 174 1.63 12.19 2.49
CA VAL A 174 2.00 12.97 3.69
C VAL A 174 3.28 12.42 4.32
N LYS A 175 3.42 11.10 4.40
CA LYS A 175 4.64 10.44 4.90
C LYS A 175 5.85 10.82 4.06
N LEU A 176 5.78 10.71 2.73
CA LEU A 176 6.88 11.04 1.83
C LEU A 176 7.33 12.50 1.98
N LEU A 177 6.39 13.45 2.02
CA LEU A 177 6.69 14.87 2.22
C LEU A 177 7.30 15.13 3.61
N GLY A 178 6.90 14.38 4.63
CA GLY A 178 7.46 14.45 5.97
C GLY A 178 8.91 14.00 6.03
N ASP A 179 9.23 12.91 5.35
CA ASP A 179 10.58 12.34 5.30
C ASP A 179 11.52 13.21 4.46
N GLU A 180 11.06 13.82 3.37
CA GLU A 180 11.81 14.81 2.59
C GLU A 180 12.17 16.03 3.44
N LYS A 181 11.24 16.58 4.22
CA LYS A 181 11.52 17.70 5.12
C LYS A 181 12.56 17.37 6.17
N LYS A 182 12.51 16.18 6.77
CA LYS A 182 13.50 15.70 7.74
C LYS A 182 14.88 15.53 7.13
N ALA A 183 14.97 15.05 5.89
CA ALA A 183 16.21 14.88 5.15
C ALA A 183 16.86 16.22 4.81
N VAL A 184 16.07 17.24 4.47
CA VAL A 184 16.55 18.61 4.19
C VAL A 184 17.11 19.27 5.44
N VAL A 185 16.41 19.14 6.58
CA VAL A 185 16.87 19.71 7.86
C VAL A 185 18.19 19.08 8.33
N LYS A 186 18.40 17.78 8.11
CA LYS A 186 19.68 17.12 8.46
C LYS A 186 20.88 17.56 7.62
N ARG A 187 20.68 18.18 6.47
CA ARG A 187 21.76 18.69 5.59
C ARG A 187 22.24 20.10 5.95
N HIS A 188 21.55 20.77 6.87
CA HIS A 188 21.83 22.16 7.24
C HIS A 188 22.35 22.33 8.69
N THR A 189 22.80 21.22 9.30
CA THR A 189 23.41 21.26 10.65
C THR A 189 24.84 20.76 10.62
#